data_79d2c0ec74a40e0fb1eb1daf54308d74
#
_entry.id   79d2c0ec74a40e0fb1eb1daf54308d74
#
_cell.length_a   1.000
_cell.length_b   1.000
_cell.length_c   1.000
_cell.angle_alpha   90.00
_cell.angle_beta   90.00
_cell.angle_gamma   90.00
#
_symmetry.space_group_name_H-M   'P 1'
#
loop_
_entity.id
_entity.type
_entity.pdbx_description
1 polymer ?
#
loop_
_entity_poly.entity_id
_entity_poly.type
_entity_poly.pdbx_seq_one_letter_code
_entity_poly.pdbx_strand_id
1 'polypeptide(L)'
;MEARFLAAIWDSPTVREKLEQTARTTAGIFKVNQQDLNRVALPLPPLAEQRRIGDEIEKQFTRLDAAVAGLKRIQASLKRYRASVLKAACEGRLVPTEAELARREGRGYETGEQLLKRILVERRARWEADQAERMKVAGKAAKDPGWKSRYEEPAVGETSDLGALPAGWVWAALSAPIWDIEAGRSFRCLERPPLPGETGVVKVSAVTWGSYDEEETKTCTDLDRVDNSLLVRPGDFLFSRANTIDLVGNCVIARQVTRRAMLSDKILRFRLALLAPEWLLLTLRSGQGRAEIRRLATGNQESMRNIGQDRIRQIRLPLPPIAEQARISAEVDRRLSVVEELESTIHTNLARCARLRQSILKRAFEGKLVPQDPNDEPASVLLARLRKERDENPGRPAKRKPRRAGD
;
A
#
# COMPACT_ATOMS: atom_id res chain seq x y z
N MET A 1 -2.33 8.40 46.99
CA MET A 1 -2.37 8.91 45.57
C MET A 1 -3.53 8.23 44.87
N GLU A 2 -4.29 8.96 44.08
CA GLU A 2 -5.43 8.43 43.32
C GLU A 2 -4.91 7.55 42.14
N ALA A 3 -5.46 6.34 41.98
CA ALA A 3 -4.93 5.34 41.05
C ALA A 3 -5.03 5.77 39.57
N ARG A 4 -6.14 6.40 39.17
CA ARG A 4 -6.35 6.87 37.77
C ARG A 4 -5.40 8.02 37.44
N PHE A 5 -5.16 8.93 38.41
CA PHE A 5 -4.17 10.00 38.26
C PHE A 5 -2.75 9.42 38.11
N LEU A 6 -2.38 8.41 38.92
CA LEU A 6 -1.08 7.75 38.80
C LEU A 6 -0.92 7.07 37.45
N ALA A 7 -1.91 6.34 36.97
CA ALA A 7 -1.89 5.69 35.66
C ALA A 7 -1.70 6.71 34.53
N ALA A 8 -2.45 7.83 34.58
CA ALA A 8 -2.36 8.85 33.56
C ALA A 8 -0.99 9.58 33.56
N ILE A 9 -0.45 9.89 34.74
CA ILE A 9 0.87 10.56 34.85
C ILE A 9 1.99 9.66 34.34
N TRP A 10 1.88 8.34 34.56
CA TRP A 10 2.84 7.36 34.09
C TRP A 10 2.96 7.31 32.57
N ASP A 11 1.85 7.53 31.86
CA ASP A 11 1.79 7.59 30.40
C ASP A 11 2.11 8.98 29.82
N SER A 12 2.39 9.96 30.70
CA SER A 12 2.71 11.33 30.25
C SER A 12 4.07 11.42 29.57
N PRO A 13 4.26 12.33 28.61
CA PRO A 13 5.55 12.55 27.97
C PRO A 13 6.65 12.86 28.98
N THR A 14 6.36 13.66 29.99
CA THR A 14 7.31 14.07 31.01
C THR A 14 7.89 12.89 31.80
N VAL A 15 7.07 11.90 32.14
CA VAL A 15 7.53 10.70 32.84
C VAL A 15 8.24 9.76 31.88
N ARG A 16 7.71 9.58 30.67
CA ARG A 16 8.33 8.75 29.63
C ARG A 16 9.74 9.21 29.30
N GLU A 17 9.95 10.50 29.05
CA GLU A 17 11.27 11.09 28.79
C GLU A 17 12.25 10.82 29.93
N LYS A 18 11.82 11.00 31.19
CA LYS A 18 12.66 10.71 32.35
C LYS A 18 13.02 9.22 32.47
N LEU A 19 12.08 8.33 32.18
CA LEU A 19 12.34 6.89 32.17
C LEU A 19 13.31 6.49 31.06
N GLU A 20 13.15 7.06 29.86
CA GLU A 20 14.06 6.80 28.74
C GLU A 20 15.48 7.31 29.00
N GLN A 21 15.63 8.47 29.66
CA GLN A 21 16.93 9.01 30.06
C GLN A 21 17.63 8.16 31.13
N THR A 22 16.88 7.49 32.00
CA THR A 22 17.43 6.63 33.07
C THR A 22 17.59 5.17 32.66
N ALA A 23 16.93 4.76 31.57
CA ALA A 23 16.96 3.39 31.08
C ALA A 23 18.33 3.01 30.49
N ARG A 24 18.85 1.85 30.89
CA ARG A 24 20.11 1.31 30.36
C ARG A 24 19.82 0.44 29.16
N THR A 25 20.55 0.67 28.07
CA THR A 25 20.45 -0.15 26.85
C THR A 25 21.45 -1.30 26.89
N THR A 26 20.96 -2.51 26.69
CA THR A 26 21.78 -3.68 26.39
C THR A 26 21.16 -4.39 25.20
N ALA A 27 21.87 -4.49 24.09
CA ALA A 27 21.40 -5.13 22.84
C ALA A 27 20.05 -4.59 22.31
N GLY A 28 19.85 -3.26 22.35
CA GLY A 28 18.62 -2.63 21.81
C GLY A 28 17.38 -2.73 22.71
N ILE A 29 17.50 -3.36 23.90
CA ILE A 29 16.40 -3.48 24.86
C ILE A 29 16.64 -2.48 26.00
N PHE A 30 15.68 -1.58 26.26
CA PHE A 30 15.71 -0.67 27.39
C PHE A 30 15.27 -1.39 28.66
N LYS A 31 16.12 -1.37 29.72
CA LYS A 31 15.83 -1.96 31.02
C LYS A 31 15.75 -0.86 32.06
N VAL A 32 14.68 -0.86 32.84
CA VAL A 32 14.48 0.02 33.99
C VAL A 32 14.41 -0.87 35.23
N ASN A 33 15.18 -0.53 36.26
CA ASN A 33 15.17 -1.26 37.53
C ASN A 33 14.33 -0.52 38.59
N GLN A 34 14.05 -1.17 39.70
CA GLN A 34 13.24 -0.60 40.77
C GLN A 34 13.85 0.68 41.39
N GLN A 35 15.15 0.81 41.38
CA GLN A 35 15.83 2.01 41.89
C GLN A 35 15.64 3.20 40.94
N ASP A 36 15.65 2.94 39.62
CA ASP A 36 15.40 3.95 38.59
C ASP A 36 13.94 4.45 38.69
N LEU A 37 12.97 3.55 38.90
CA LEU A 37 11.57 3.89 39.12
C LEU A 37 11.37 4.78 40.36
N ASN A 38 12.04 4.46 41.47
CA ASN A 38 11.94 5.21 42.72
C ASN A 38 12.53 6.64 42.64
N ARG A 39 13.35 6.93 41.63
CA ARG A 39 13.94 8.26 41.39
C ARG A 39 13.08 9.18 40.54
N VAL A 40 12.02 8.66 39.92
CA VAL A 40 11.14 9.46 39.07
C VAL A 40 10.34 10.43 39.95
N ALA A 41 10.65 11.73 39.85
CA ALA A 41 9.88 12.76 40.54
C ALA A 41 8.56 12.99 39.82
N LEU A 42 7.44 12.84 40.54
CA LEU A 42 6.08 13.05 40.05
C LEU A 42 5.47 14.30 40.71
N PRO A 43 4.72 15.13 39.96
CA PRO A 43 3.92 16.20 40.58
C PRO A 43 2.83 15.58 41.46
N LEU A 44 2.64 16.14 42.65
CA LEU A 44 1.65 15.67 43.62
C LEU A 44 0.69 16.80 43.97
N PRO A 45 -0.41 16.99 43.23
CA PRO A 45 -1.45 17.96 43.61
C PRO A 45 -2.29 17.47 44.79
N PRO A 46 -3.14 18.30 45.39
CA PRO A 46 -4.13 17.92 46.39
C PRO A 46 -4.96 16.73 45.94
N LEU A 47 -5.39 15.86 46.88
CA LEU A 47 -6.10 14.63 46.53
C LEU A 47 -7.43 14.89 45.79
N ALA A 48 -8.14 15.97 46.14
CA ALA A 48 -9.35 16.39 45.44
C ALA A 48 -9.04 16.82 43.99
N GLU A 49 -7.93 17.55 43.78
CA GLU A 49 -7.46 17.96 42.44
C GLU A 49 -7.03 16.75 41.61
N GLN A 50 -6.36 15.74 42.21
CA GLN A 50 -6.02 14.46 41.52
C GLN A 50 -7.27 13.79 40.96
N ARG A 51 -8.37 13.76 41.72
CA ARG A 51 -9.65 13.21 41.26
C ARG A 51 -10.25 14.00 40.10
N ARG A 52 -10.32 15.34 40.21
CA ARG A 52 -10.81 16.21 39.15
C ARG A 52 -9.99 16.08 37.86
N ILE A 53 -8.68 15.97 37.97
CA ILE A 53 -7.78 15.71 36.84
C ILE A 53 -8.06 14.34 36.21
N GLY A 54 -8.18 13.30 37.03
CA GLY A 54 -8.50 11.96 36.55
C GLY A 54 -9.85 11.90 35.78
N ASP A 55 -10.88 12.50 36.36
CA ASP A 55 -12.22 12.56 35.74
C ASP A 55 -12.21 13.34 34.40
N GLU A 56 -11.52 14.48 34.33
CA GLU A 56 -11.46 15.25 33.10
C GLU A 56 -10.58 14.56 32.03
N ILE A 57 -9.47 13.90 32.39
CA ILE A 57 -8.69 13.08 31.47
C ILE A 57 -9.56 11.95 30.89
N GLU A 58 -10.26 11.21 31.75
CA GLU A 58 -11.13 10.11 31.31
C GLU A 58 -12.21 10.58 30.36
N LYS A 59 -12.88 11.68 30.69
CA LYS A 59 -13.89 12.31 29.82
C LYS A 59 -13.32 12.72 28.45
N GLN A 60 -12.15 13.36 28.40
CA GLN A 60 -11.52 13.79 27.14
C GLN A 60 -11.01 12.59 26.35
N PHE A 61 -10.42 11.58 27.00
CA PHE A 61 -9.95 10.37 26.35
C PHE A 61 -11.11 9.55 25.77
N THR A 62 -12.22 9.42 26.48
CA THR A 62 -13.43 8.74 25.95
C THR A 62 -13.90 9.39 24.64
N ARG A 63 -13.89 10.73 24.58
CA ARG A 63 -14.25 11.47 23.34
C ARG A 63 -13.24 11.22 22.22
N LEU A 64 -11.94 11.24 22.52
CA LEU A 64 -10.88 10.96 21.55
C LEU A 64 -10.95 9.52 21.04
N ASP A 65 -11.16 8.56 21.93
CA ASP A 65 -11.26 7.14 21.58
C ASP A 65 -12.49 6.86 20.70
N ALA A 66 -13.60 7.52 20.98
CA ALA A 66 -14.80 7.47 20.13
C ALA A 66 -14.52 8.07 18.73
N ALA A 67 -13.80 9.19 18.66
CA ALA A 67 -13.40 9.80 17.38
C ALA A 67 -12.43 8.90 16.60
N VAL A 68 -11.42 8.34 17.25
CA VAL A 68 -10.46 7.38 16.63
C VAL A 68 -11.20 6.15 16.11
N ALA A 69 -12.12 5.58 16.91
CA ALA A 69 -12.92 4.43 16.48
C ALA A 69 -13.81 4.78 15.27
N GLY A 70 -14.39 5.99 15.24
CA GLY A 70 -15.14 6.51 14.10
C GLY A 70 -14.29 6.60 12.83
N LEU A 71 -13.11 7.22 12.92
CA LEU A 71 -12.17 7.35 11.79
C LEU A 71 -11.72 5.98 11.25
N LYS A 72 -11.41 5.02 12.12
CA LYS A 72 -11.04 3.65 11.71
C LYS A 72 -12.20 2.93 11.01
N ARG A 73 -13.46 3.12 11.46
CA ARG A 73 -14.65 2.58 10.77
C ARG A 73 -14.81 3.17 9.37
N ILE A 74 -14.63 4.47 9.22
CA ILE A 74 -14.70 5.14 7.91
C ILE A 74 -13.58 4.58 7.00
N GLN A 75 -12.36 4.46 7.49
CA GLN A 75 -11.23 3.88 6.74
C GLN A 75 -11.55 2.47 6.22
N ALA A 76 -12.13 1.61 7.06
CA ALA A 76 -12.57 0.28 6.65
C ALA A 76 -13.71 0.33 5.60
N SER A 77 -14.60 1.31 5.68
CA SER A 77 -15.67 1.53 4.70
C SER A 77 -15.14 2.03 3.37
N LEU A 78 -14.14 2.93 3.35
CA LEU A 78 -13.48 3.39 2.13
C LEU A 78 -12.79 2.24 1.40
N LYS A 79 -12.13 1.34 2.12
CA LYS A 79 -11.53 0.13 1.53
C LYS A 79 -12.58 -0.75 0.83
N ARG A 80 -13.75 -0.97 1.46
CA ARG A 80 -14.87 -1.70 0.85
C ARG A 80 -15.46 -0.97 -0.35
N TYR A 81 -15.62 0.35 -0.25
CA TYR A 81 -16.11 1.18 -1.34
C TYR A 81 -15.19 1.11 -2.56
N ARG A 82 -13.87 1.23 -2.37
CA ARG A 82 -12.87 1.05 -3.45
C ARG A 82 -13.04 -0.29 -4.16
N ALA A 83 -13.17 -1.38 -3.40
CA ALA A 83 -13.42 -2.71 -3.98
C ALA A 83 -14.75 -2.79 -4.75
N SER A 84 -15.82 -2.16 -4.23
CA SER A 84 -17.13 -2.14 -4.90
C SER A 84 -17.12 -1.32 -6.20
N VAL A 85 -16.39 -0.20 -6.24
CA VAL A 85 -16.20 0.61 -7.45
C VAL A 85 -15.50 -0.20 -8.54
N LEU A 86 -14.37 -0.85 -8.20
CA LEU A 86 -13.64 -1.70 -9.15
C LEU A 86 -14.49 -2.88 -9.64
N LYS A 87 -15.26 -3.50 -8.75
CA LYS A 87 -16.19 -4.57 -9.12
C LYS A 87 -17.24 -4.07 -10.09
N ALA A 88 -17.92 -2.97 -9.76
CA ALA A 88 -18.96 -2.38 -10.62
C ALA A 88 -18.39 -1.95 -11.99
N ALA A 89 -17.15 -1.45 -12.04
CA ALA A 89 -16.45 -1.11 -13.28
C ALA A 89 -16.27 -2.34 -14.18
N CYS A 90 -15.73 -3.45 -13.63
CA CYS A 90 -15.48 -4.68 -14.39
C CYS A 90 -16.75 -5.45 -14.75
N GLU A 91 -17.87 -5.18 -14.11
CA GLU A 91 -19.19 -5.77 -14.41
C GLU A 91 -20.06 -4.85 -15.30
N GLY A 92 -19.52 -3.71 -15.80
CA GLY A 92 -20.24 -2.76 -16.66
C GLY A 92 -21.44 -2.07 -15.98
N ARG A 93 -21.40 -1.92 -14.64
CA ARG A 93 -22.47 -1.29 -13.84
C ARG A 93 -22.12 0.09 -13.28
N LEU A 94 -20.94 0.61 -13.64
CA LEU A 94 -20.45 1.88 -13.08
C LEU A 94 -20.94 3.09 -13.87
N VAL A 95 -21.04 2.94 -15.19
CA VAL A 95 -21.52 3.94 -16.14
C VAL A 95 -22.47 3.27 -17.12
N PRO A 96 -23.31 4.03 -17.86
CA PRO A 96 -24.11 3.46 -18.93
C PRO A 96 -23.21 2.77 -19.96
N THR A 97 -23.60 1.56 -20.40
CA THR A 97 -22.86 0.81 -21.41
C THR A 97 -22.94 1.48 -22.78
N GLU A 98 -21.97 1.19 -23.64
CA GLU A 98 -21.99 1.73 -25.02
C GLU A 98 -23.23 1.24 -25.78
N ALA A 99 -23.66 0.01 -25.54
CA ALA A 99 -24.89 -0.53 -26.09
C ALA A 99 -26.15 0.26 -25.69
N GLU A 100 -26.21 0.70 -24.42
CA GLU A 100 -27.33 1.52 -23.91
C GLU A 100 -27.31 2.91 -24.52
N LEU A 101 -26.14 3.54 -24.60
CA LEU A 101 -25.98 4.87 -25.18
C LEU A 101 -26.32 4.84 -26.67
N ALA A 102 -25.76 3.90 -27.42
CA ALA A 102 -26.03 3.74 -28.85
C ALA A 102 -27.52 3.55 -29.14
N ARG A 103 -28.23 2.75 -28.30
CA ARG A 103 -29.67 2.56 -28.43
C ARG A 103 -30.46 3.86 -28.16
N ARG A 104 -30.08 4.63 -27.15
CA ARG A 104 -30.72 5.91 -26.82
C ARG A 104 -30.52 6.97 -27.91
N GLU A 105 -29.33 6.95 -28.53
CA GLU A 105 -28.92 7.93 -29.52
C GLU A 105 -29.24 7.48 -30.97
N GLY A 106 -29.71 6.27 -31.17
CA GLY A 106 -30.02 5.71 -32.49
C GLY A 106 -28.81 5.54 -33.40
N ARG A 107 -27.61 5.29 -32.84
CA ARG A 107 -26.33 5.16 -33.58
C ARG A 107 -25.73 3.76 -33.48
N GLY A 108 -24.87 3.43 -34.42
CA GLY A 108 -23.99 2.29 -34.32
C GLY A 108 -22.84 2.50 -33.32
N TYR A 109 -22.23 1.42 -32.90
CA TYR A 109 -21.02 1.45 -32.05
C TYR A 109 -20.14 0.23 -32.34
N GLU A 110 -18.85 0.33 -32.04
CA GLU A 110 -17.91 -0.79 -32.10
C GLU A 110 -18.12 -1.68 -30.87
N THR A 111 -18.41 -2.97 -31.07
CA THR A 111 -18.53 -3.93 -29.95
C THR A 111 -17.15 -4.40 -29.48
N GLY A 112 -17.07 -4.98 -28.26
CA GLY A 112 -15.86 -5.62 -27.74
C GLY A 112 -15.34 -6.74 -28.66
N GLU A 113 -16.25 -7.49 -29.35
CA GLU A 113 -15.84 -8.49 -30.31
C GLU A 113 -15.18 -7.88 -31.57
N GLN A 114 -15.73 -6.79 -32.08
CA GLN A 114 -15.11 -6.05 -33.21
C GLN A 114 -13.77 -5.44 -32.80
N LEU A 115 -13.70 -4.88 -31.58
CA LEU A 115 -12.45 -4.38 -31.01
C LEU A 115 -11.42 -5.51 -30.88
N LEU A 116 -11.81 -6.70 -30.39
CA LEU A 116 -10.90 -7.84 -30.25
C LEU A 116 -10.34 -8.26 -31.61
N LYS A 117 -11.18 -8.35 -32.64
CA LYS A 117 -10.70 -8.62 -34.02
C LYS A 117 -9.68 -7.60 -34.48
N ARG A 118 -9.93 -6.31 -34.22
CA ARG A 118 -9.00 -5.23 -34.56
C ARG A 118 -7.71 -5.28 -33.77
N ILE A 119 -7.78 -5.63 -32.47
CA ILE A 119 -6.60 -5.85 -31.62
C ILE A 119 -5.71 -6.96 -32.20
N LEU A 120 -6.29 -8.08 -32.63
CA LEU A 120 -5.51 -9.19 -33.19
C LEU A 120 -4.80 -8.81 -34.48
N VAL A 121 -5.46 -8.05 -35.37
CA VAL A 121 -4.84 -7.50 -36.59
C VAL A 121 -3.67 -6.56 -36.26
N GLU A 122 -3.90 -5.61 -35.36
CA GLU A 122 -2.88 -4.64 -34.96
C GLU A 122 -1.70 -5.32 -34.24
N ARG A 123 -1.99 -6.28 -33.36
CA ARG A 123 -0.96 -7.08 -32.68
C ARG A 123 -0.04 -7.78 -33.68
N ARG A 124 -0.64 -8.41 -34.68
CA ARG A 124 0.13 -9.08 -35.73
C ARG A 124 0.98 -8.09 -36.53
N ALA A 125 0.40 -6.97 -36.92
CA ALA A 125 1.12 -5.93 -37.65
C ALA A 125 2.33 -5.39 -36.85
N ARG A 126 2.15 -5.15 -35.55
CA ARG A 126 3.25 -4.70 -34.65
C ARG A 126 4.32 -5.77 -34.49
N TRP A 127 3.94 -7.03 -34.31
CA TRP A 127 4.87 -8.13 -34.25
C TRP A 127 5.70 -8.26 -35.55
N GLU A 128 5.01 -8.18 -36.71
CA GLU A 128 5.71 -8.24 -38.01
C GLU A 128 6.69 -7.07 -38.18
N ALA A 129 6.29 -5.86 -37.77
CA ALA A 129 7.15 -4.67 -37.84
C ALA A 129 8.39 -4.81 -36.94
N ASP A 130 8.19 -5.26 -35.69
CA ASP A 130 9.29 -5.49 -34.73
C ASP A 130 10.25 -6.57 -35.22
N GLN A 131 9.74 -7.70 -35.74
CA GLN A 131 10.59 -8.73 -36.32
C GLN A 131 11.39 -8.24 -37.54
N ALA A 132 10.77 -7.45 -38.41
CA ALA A 132 11.44 -6.87 -39.56
C ALA A 132 12.59 -5.93 -39.12
N GLU A 133 12.36 -5.09 -38.10
CA GLU A 133 13.40 -4.18 -37.58
C GLU A 133 14.54 -4.95 -36.91
N ARG A 134 14.23 -5.96 -36.09
CA ARG A 134 15.26 -6.85 -35.49
C ARG A 134 16.12 -7.56 -36.54
N MET A 135 15.50 -8.02 -37.63
CA MET A 135 16.26 -8.64 -38.75
C MET A 135 17.14 -7.62 -39.46
N LYS A 136 16.65 -6.40 -39.67
CA LYS A 136 17.42 -5.31 -40.27
C LYS A 136 18.65 -4.94 -39.43
N VAL A 137 18.46 -4.77 -38.10
CA VAL A 137 19.55 -4.49 -37.16
C VAL A 137 20.59 -5.66 -37.13
N ALA A 138 20.12 -6.90 -37.26
CA ALA A 138 20.98 -8.05 -37.32
C ALA A 138 21.66 -8.28 -38.69
N GLY A 139 21.52 -7.37 -39.65
CA GLY A 139 22.11 -7.50 -41.01
C GLY A 139 21.50 -8.62 -41.85
N LYS A 140 20.33 -9.18 -41.42
CA LYS A 140 19.64 -10.25 -42.13
C LYS A 140 18.53 -9.67 -42.96
N ALA A 141 18.74 -9.49 -44.27
CA ALA A 141 17.65 -9.09 -45.16
C ALA A 141 16.55 -10.17 -45.12
N ALA A 142 15.31 -9.79 -44.93
CA ALA A 142 14.16 -10.67 -45.03
C ALA A 142 13.92 -11.04 -46.51
N LYS A 143 14.75 -11.97 -47.02
CA LYS A 143 14.63 -12.46 -48.43
C LYS A 143 13.46 -13.39 -48.66
N ASP A 144 12.88 -13.95 -47.58
CA ASP A 144 11.78 -14.91 -47.62
C ASP A 144 10.71 -14.52 -46.60
N PRO A 145 9.40 -14.42 -46.93
CA PRO A 145 8.31 -14.16 -46.01
C PRO A 145 8.06 -15.29 -44.99
N GLY A 146 8.78 -16.42 -45.07
CA GLY A 146 8.64 -17.60 -44.17
C GLY A 146 8.79 -17.28 -42.67
N TRP A 147 9.44 -16.17 -42.30
CA TRP A 147 9.49 -15.75 -40.90
C TRP A 147 8.11 -15.37 -40.34
N LYS A 148 7.15 -14.96 -41.18
CA LYS A 148 5.79 -14.59 -40.77
C LYS A 148 4.99 -15.79 -40.24
N SER A 149 5.35 -17.03 -40.65
CA SER A 149 4.74 -18.25 -40.15
C SER A 149 5.07 -18.57 -38.68
N ARG A 150 6.06 -17.86 -38.12
CA ARG A 150 6.44 -17.96 -36.68
C ARG A 150 5.50 -17.16 -35.79
N TYR A 151 4.59 -16.37 -36.36
CA TYR A 151 3.59 -15.69 -35.56
C TYR A 151 2.61 -16.70 -34.97
N GLU A 152 2.50 -16.66 -33.63
CA GLU A 152 1.54 -17.49 -32.91
C GLU A 152 0.29 -16.67 -32.65
N GLU A 153 -0.85 -17.13 -33.15
CA GLU A 153 -2.13 -16.53 -32.82
C GLU A 153 -2.39 -16.71 -31.33
N PRO A 154 -2.89 -15.64 -30.64
CA PRO A 154 -3.22 -15.74 -29.24
C PRO A 154 -4.30 -16.79 -29.02
N ALA A 155 -4.07 -17.71 -28.08
CA ALA A 155 -5.09 -18.68 -27.69
C ALA A 155 -6.31 -17.94 -27.11
N VAL A 156 -7.49 -18.25 -27.61
CA VAL A 156 -8.74 -17.86 -26.96
C VAL A 156 -8.90 -18.76 -25.74
N GLY A 157 -8.73 -18.20 -24.55
CA GLY A 157 -8.88 -18.95 -23.29
C GLY A 157 -10.32 -19.48 -23.16
N GLU A 158 -10.48 -20.62 -22.53
CA GLU A 158 -11.80 -21.13 -22.15
C GLU A 158 -12.48 -20.13 -21.19
N THR A 159 -13.71 -19.75 -21.51
CA THR A 159 -14.46 -18.70 -20.80
C THR A 159 -15.80 -19.19 -20.24
N SER A 160 -16.08 -20.49 -20.38
CA SER A 160 -17.34 -21.14 -19.96
C SER A 160 -17.61 -21.05 -18.44
N ASP A 161 -16.54 -20.92 -17.64
CA ASP A 161 -16.58 -20.76 -16.19
C ASP A 161 -16.74 -19.31 -15.72
N LEU A 162 -16.73 -18.35 -16.65
CA LEU A 162 -16.85 -16.94 -16.37
C LEU A 162 -18.31 -16.46 -16.45
N GLY A 163 -18.64 -15.47 -15.62
CA GLY A 163 -19.99 -14.89 -15.61
C GLY A 163 -20.37 -14.20 -16.91
N ALA A 164 -21.68 -13.96 -17.08
CA ALA A 164 -22.21 -13.21 -18.22
C ALA A 164 -21.68 -11.76 -18.22
N LEU A 165 -21.40 -11.25 -19.40
CA LEU A 165 -20.95 -9.88 -19.62
C LEU A 165 -22.12 -8.99 -20.11
N PRO A 166 -22.01 -7.66 -19.92
CA PRO A 166 -22.94 -6.71 -20.54
C PRO A 166 -22.98 -6.83 -22.07
N ALA A 167 -24.08 -6.39 -22.67
CA ALA A 167 -24.21 -6.37 -24.13
C ALA A 167 -23.08 -5.54 -24.77
N GLY A 168 -22.46 -6.12 -25.79
CA GLY A 168 -21.36 -5.49 -26.51
C GLY A 168 -19.97 -5.73 -25.88
N TRP A 169 -19.87 -6.44 -24.75
CA TRP A 169 -18.59 -6.87 -24.17
C TRP A 169 -18.26 -8.29 -24.59
N VAL A 170 -16.96 -8.65 -24.51
CA VAL A 170 -16.47 -10.01 -24.76
C VAL A 170 -15.37 -10.38 -23.76
N TRP A 171 -15.25 -11.66 -23.44
CA TRP A 171 -14.08 -12.17 -22.71
C TRP A 171 -12.90 -12.29 -23.65
N ALA A 172 -11.74 -11.83 -23.19
CA ALA A 172 -10.48 -11.95 -23.94
C ALA A 172 -9.37 -12.48 -23.01
N ALA A 173 -8.45 -13.25 -23.55
CA ALA A 173 -7.19 -13.55 -22.88
C ALA A 173 -6.22 -12.37 -23.04
N LEU A 174 -5.40 -12.13 -22.03
CA LEU A 174 -4.40 -11.04 -22.03
C LEU A 174 -3.35 -11.21 -23.14
N SER A 175 -3.21 -12.43 -23.69
CA SER A 175 -2.41 -12.72 -24.89
C SER A 175 -2.85 -11.91 -26.11
N ALA A 176 -4.12 -11.54 -26.23
CA ALA A 176 -4.63 -10.80 -27.38
C ALA A 176 -4.09 -9.37 -27.42
N PRO A 177 -4.29 -8.52 -26.37
CA PRO A 177 -3.79 -7.14 -26.39
C PRO A 177 -2.29 -6.98 -26.11
N ILE A 178 -1.62 -7.97 -25.52
CA ILE A 178 -0.17 -7.90 -25.30
C ILE A 178 0.59 -8.45 -26.51
N TRP A 179 1.24 -7.60 -27.26
CA TRP A 179 2.09 -8.04 -28.37
C TRP A 179 3.53 -8.36 -27.93
N ASP A 180 4.05 -7.73 -26.85
CA ASP A 180 5.34 -8.05 -26.28
C ASP A 180 5.36 -7.87 -24.75
N ILE A 181 6.22 -8.66 -24.08
CA ILE A 181 6.50 -8.55 -22.64
C ILE A 181 8.00 -8.43 -22.46
N GLU A 182 8.43 -7.25 -22.06
CA GLU A 182 9.84 -6.96 -21.81
C GLU A 182 10.20 -7.21 -20.35
N ALA A 183 11.33 -7.83 -20.12
CA ALA A 183 11.92 -8.07 -18.81
C ALA A 183 13.35 -7.59 -18.76
N GLY A 184 13.74 -6.98 -17.66
CA GLY A 184 15.14 -6.63 -17.41
C GLY A 184 15.96 -7.79 -16.84
N ARG A 185 17.07 -7.43 -16.24
CA ARG A 185 18.01 -8.36 -15.59
C ARG A 185 18.29 -7.89 -14.16
N SER A 186 18.53 -8.83 -13.26
CA SER A 186 19.02 -8.53 -11.91
C SER A 186 20.50 -8.82 -11.81
N PHE A 187 21.21 -7.91 -11.17
CA PHE A 187 22.61 -8.01 -10.86
C PHE A 187 22.92 -7.25 -9.56
N ARG A 188 24.15 -7.34 -9.10
CA ARG A 188 24.54 -6.65 -7.86
C ARG A 188 24.53 -5.14 -8.07
N CYS A 189 23.80 -4.43 -7.20
CA CYS A 189 23.63 -2.99 -7.20
C CYS A 189 23.87 -2.42 -5.80
N LEU A 190 24.04 -1.11 -5.69
CA LEU A 190 24.01 -0.41 -4.41
C LEU A 190 22.55 -0.24 -3.94
N GLU A 191 22.30 -0.51 -2.67
CA GLU A 191 20.96 -0.45 -2.05
C GLU A 191 20.54 0.99 -1.74
N ARG A 192 20.66 1.88 -2.71
CA ARG A 192 20.18 3.27 -2.65
C ARG A 192 19.62 3.70 -4.00
N PRO A 193 18.73 4.70 -4.05
CA PRO A 193 18.30 5.31 -5.30
C PRO A 193 19.48 5.94 -6.06
N PRO A 194 19.39 6.01 -7.41
CA PRO A 194 20.42 6.63 -8.25
C PRO A 194 20.47 8.16 -8.02
N LEU A 195 21.67 8.70 -7.98
CA LEU A 195 21.92 10.13 -8.02
C LEU A 195 21.79 10.66 -9.48
N PRO A 196 21.73 11.99 -9.69
CA PRO A 196 21.77 12.58 -11.03
C PRO A 196 22.96 12.04 -11.84
N GLY A 197 22.69 11.53 -13.06
CA GLY A 197 23.68 10.91 -13.94
C GLY A 197 23.89 9.41 -13.74
N GLU A 198 23.42 8.82 -12.65
CA GLU A 198 23.44 7.38 -12.43
C GLU A 198 22.20 6.70 -13.02
N THR A 199 22.28 5.38 -13.22
CA THR A 199 21.13 4.57 -13.66
C THR A 199 20.74 3.59 -12.57
N GLY A 200 19.46 3.54 -12.26
CA GLY A 200 18.87 2.60 -11.31
C GLY A 200 18.39 1.30 -11.93
N VAL A 201 18.04 0.35 -11.07
CA VAL A 201 17.31 -0.89 -11.38
C VAL A 201 16.08 -0.93 -10.48
N VAL A 202 14.90 -1.08 -11.07
CA VAL A 202 13.60 -1.03 -10.37
C VAL A 202 13.46 -2.21 -9.42
N LYS A 203 13.15 -1.94 -8.14
CA LYS A 203 12.78 -2.96 -7.15
C LYS A 203 11.32 -3.40 -7.33
N VAL A 204 10.98 -4.55 -6.75
CA VAL A 204 9.58 -5.03 -6.70
C VAL A 204 8.67 -4.05 -5.94
N SER A 205 9.19 -3.41 -4.90
CA SER A 205 8.47 -2.41 -4.11
C SER A 205 8.02 -1.19 -4.90
N ALA A 206 8.71 -0.84 -5.98
CA ALA A 206 8.35 0.29 -6.86
C ALA A 206 6.95 0.18 -7.50
N VAL A 207 6.39 -1.04 -7.61
CA VAL A 207 5.07 -1.30 -8.20
C VAL A 207 4.05 -1.85 -7.18
N THR A 208 4.41 -1.91 -5.90
CA THR A 208 3.62 -2.59 -4.87
C THR A 208 2.48 -1.72 -4.33
N TRP A 209 2.69 -0.40 -4.24
CA TRP A 209 1.84 0.49 -3.44
C TRP A 209 0.78 1.27 -4.25
N GLY A 210 0.54 0.88 -5.48
CA GLY A 210 -0.55 1.46 -6.27
C GLY A 210 -0.16 2.57 -7.23
N SER A 211 1.00 3.16 -7.06
CA SER A 211 1.66 4.09 -7.99
C SER A 211 3.09 3.63 -8.23
N TYR A 212 3.69 4.06 -9.31
CA TYR A 212 5.12 3.86 -9.53
C TYR A 212 5.91 4.75 -8.56
N ASP A 213 6.73 4.10 -7.72
CA ASP A 213 7.64 4.79 -6.80
C ASP A 213 9.07 4.71 -7.33
N GLU A 214 9.58 5.79 -7.90
CA GLU A 214 10.94 5.85 -8.46
C GLU A 214 12.06 5.89 -7.42
N GLU A 215 11.73 6.14 -6.13
CA GLU A 215 12.69 6.02 -5.02
C GLU A 215 13.00 4.56 -4.69
N GLU A 216 12.07 3.65 -4.99
CA GLU A 216 12.25 2.20 -4.80
C GLU A 216 13.08 1.57 -5.93
N THR A 217 14.32 2.05 -6.05
CA THR A 217 15.32 1.60 -7.03
C THR A 217 16.66 1.29 -6.34
N LYS A 218 17.54 0.56 -7.04
CA LYS A 218 18.91 0.28 -6.64
C LYS A 218 19.85 0.87 -7.69
N THR A 219 20.98 1.43 -7.30
CA THR A 219 21.93 2.03 -8.24
C THR A 219 22.79 0.97 -8.93
N CYS A 220 22.79 0.97 -10.26
CA CYS A 220 23.68 0.18 -11.09
C CYS A 220 25.09 0.80 -11.08
N THR A 221 26.09 0.01 -10.70
CA THR A 221 27.50 0.45 -10.68
C THR A 221 28.27 0.03 -11.93
N ASP A 222 27.74 -0.91 -12.71
CA ASP A 222 28.34 -1.45 -13.90
C ASP A 222 27.68 -0.84 -15.14
N LEU A 223 28.33 0.16 -15.74
CA LEU A 223 27.77 0.90 -16.87
C LEU A 223 27.61 0.06 -18.12
N ASP A 224 28.40 -1.01 -18.29
CA ASP A 224 28.31 -1.93 -19.45
C ASP A 224 27.03 -2.76 -19.42
N ARG A 225 26.37 -2.83 -18.27
CA ARG A 225 25.07 -3.50 -18.10
C ARG A 225 23.87 -2.60 -18.32
N VAL A 226 24.10 -1.31 -18.55
CA VAL A 226 23.02 -0.37 -18.78
C VAL A 226 22.43 -0.57 -20.17
N ASP A 227 21.19 -1.03 -20.23
CA ASP A 227 20.42 -1.19 -21.45
C ASP A 227 19.37 -0.08 -21.56
N ASN A 228 19.58 0.85 -22.48
CA ASN A 228 18.69 1.98 -22.69
C ASN A 228 17.28 1.59 -23.21
N SER A 229 17.15 0.39 -23.81
CA SER A 229 15.85 -0.12 -24.28
C SER A 229 14.96 -0.51 -23.10
N LEU A 230 15.55 -0.87 -21.97
CA LEU A 230 14.87 -1.30 -20.74
C LEU A 230 14.58 -0.16 -19.77
N LEU A 231 14.95 1.09 -20.09
CA LEU A 231 14.62 2.24 -19.25
C LEU A 231 13.11 2.41 -19.14
N VAL A 232 12.65 2.65 -17.91
CA VAL A 232 11.25 3.01 -17.64
C VAL A 232 10.97 4.39 -18.23
N ARG A 233 9.82 4.51 -18.87
CA ARG A 233 9.36 5.76 -19.53
C ARG A 233 7.95 6.13 -19.05
N PRO A 234 7.59 7.40 -19.11
CA PRO A 234 6.22 7.81 -18.85
C PRO A 234 5.24 7.04 -19.76
N GLY A 235 4.17 6.51 -19.15
CA GLY A 235 3.16 5.70 -19.83
C GLY A 235 3.44 4.18 -19.81
N ASP A 236 4.60 3.72 -19.37
CA ASP A 236 4.90 2.29 -19.29
C ASP A 236 3.95 1.58 -18.31
N PHE A 237 3.38 0.46 -18.76
CA PHE A 237 2.61 -0.45 -17.91
C PHE A 237 3.57 -1.47 -17.29
N LEU A 238 3.76 -1.38 -15.97
CA LEU A 238 4.69 -2.21 -15.21
C LEU A 238 3.93 -3.25 -14.39
N PHE A 239 4.46 -4.48 -14.37
CA PHE A 239 3.84 -5.63 -13.69
C PHE A 239 4.89 -6.39 -12.88
N SER A 240 4.60 -6.66 -11.60
CA SER A 240 5.46 -7.47 -10.72
C SER A 240 5.18 -8.95 -10.89
N ARG A 241 6.13 -9.71 -11.48
CA ARG A 241 5.98 -11.16 -11.67
C ARG A 241 6.27 -12.01 -10.43
N ALA A 242 6.90 -11.45 -9.39
CA ALA A 242 7.34 -12.20 -8.21
C ALA A 242 7.13 -11.38 -6.93
N ASN A 243 6.37 -11.94 -5.99
CA ASN A 243 6.11 -11.35 -4.66
C ASN A 243 5.36 -12.36 -3.78
N THR A 244 4.87 -11.93 -2.60
CA THR A 244 3.91 -12.69 -1.81
C THR A 244 2.63 -12.95 -2.60
N ILE A 245 1.80 -13.90 -2.15
CA ILE A 245 0.52 -14.23 -2.82
C ILE A 245 -0.43 -13.03 -2.96
N ASP A 246 -0.37 -12.10 -2.02
CA ASP A 246 -1.21 -10.89 -2.06
C ASP A 246 -0.66 -9.80 -2.98
N LEU A 247 0.63 -9.81 -3.28
CA LEU A 247 1.32 -8.76 -4.01
C LEU A 247 1.82 -9.19 -5.40
N VAL A 248 1.92 -10.50 -5.68
CA VAL A 248 2.27 -10.99 -7.02
C VAL A 248 1.24 -10.49 -8.04
N GLY A 249 1.72 -10.03 -9.18
CA GLY A 249 0.87 -9.45 -10.22
C GLY A 249 0.40 -8.02 -9.92
N ASN A 250 0.96 -7.35 -8.91
CA ASN A 250 0.73 -5.91 -8.75
C ASN A 250 1.25 -5.17 -9.98
N CYS A 251 0.52 -4.16 -10.39
CA CYS A 251 0.80 -3.41 -11.60
C CYS A 251 0.54 -1.91 -11.40
N VAL A 252 1.26 -1.10 -12.16
CA VAL A 252 1.17 0.36 -12.16
C VAL A 252 1.37 0.90 -13.57
N ILE A 253 0.90 2.12 -13.83
CA ILE A 253 1.31 2.92 -14.97
C ILE A 253 2.33 3.93 -14.45
N ALA A 254 3.52 3.96 -15.03
CA ALA A 254 4.56 4.92 -14.69
C ALA A 254 4.21 6.30 -15.27
N ARG A 255 3.40 7.09 -14.56
CA ARG A 255 2.91 8.40 -15.06
C ARG A 255 3.98 9.47 -15.00
N GLN A 256 4.76 9.50 -13.92
CA GLN A 256 5.88 10.42 -13.72
C GLN A 256 7.16 9.60 -13.59
N VAL A 257 8.16 9.94 -14.37
CA VAL A 257 9.47 9.30 -14.37
C VAL A 257 10.51 10.42 -14.50
N THR A 258 11.17 10.76 -13.42
CA THR A 258 12.21 11.78 -13.35
C THR A 258 13.59 11.14 -13.21
N ARG A 259 13.65 9.91 -12.67
CA ARG A 259 14.88 9.16 -12.47
C ARG A 259 15.10 8.16 -13.60
N ARG A 260 16.35 7.98 -13.96
CA ARG A 260 16.76 7.00 -14.96
C ARG A 260 16.86 5.61 -14.28
N ALA A 261 15.92 4.70 -14.57
CA ALA A 261 15.91 3.36 -14.00
C ALA A 261 15.53 2.31 -15.05
N MET A 262 16.21 1.16 -15.03
CA MET A 262 15.94 0.01 -15.88
C MET A 262 15.01 -0.98 -15.19
N LEU A 263 14.28 -1.76 -15.98
CA LEU A 263 13.55 -2.93 -15.51
C LEU A 263 14.50 -3.94 -14.84
N SER A 264 14.02 -4.59 -13.77
CA SER A 264 14.66 -5.80 -13.24
C SER A 264 14.03 -7.06 -13.85
N ASP A 265 14.60 -8.23 -13.53
CA ASP A 265 14.04 -9.54 -13.94
C ASP A 265 12.66 -9.82 -13.33
N LYS A 266 12.28 -9.10 -12.28
CA LYS A 266 11.02 -9.27 -11.55
C LYS A 266 9.94 -8.27 -11.95
N ILE A 267 10.30 -7.22 -12.68
CA ILE A 267 9.37 -6.20 -13.18
C ILE A 267 9.29 -6.31 -14.69
N LEU A 268 8.11 -6.61 -15.17
CA LEU A 268 7.81 -6.74 -16.59
C LEU A 268 7.14 -5.47 -17.09
N ARG A 269 7.45 -5.09 -18.33
CA ARG A 269 6.73 -4.04 -19.07
C ARG A 269 5.86 -4.68 -20.14
N PHE A 270 4.58 -4.35 -20.17
CA PHE A 270 3.66 -4.83 -21.18
C PHE A 270 3.56 -3.83 -22.33
N ARG A 271 3.70 -4.32 -23.56
CA ARG A 271 3.45 -3.60 -24.80
C ARG A 271 2.05 -3.93 -25.28
N LEU A 272 1.15 -2.94 -25.23
CA LEU A 272 -0.27 -3.12 -25.49
C LEU A 272 -0.65 -2.68 -26.92
N ALA A 273 -1.58 -3.39 -27.53
CA ALA A 273 -2.22 -3.07 -28.79
C ALA A 273 -3.68 -2.71 -28.54
N LEU A 274 -4.08 -1.47 -28.82
CA LEU A 274 -5.46 -0.97 -28.78
C LEU A 274 -6.25 -1.25 -27.47
N LEU A 275 -5.58 -1.59 -26.38
CA LEU A 275 -6.17 -1.70 -25.04
C LEU A 275 -5.74 -0.49 -24.22
N ALA A 276 -6.69 0.19 -23.58
CA ALA A 276 -6.38 1.28 -22.65
C ALA A 276 -5.60 0.75 -21.43
N PRO A 277 -4.38 1.27 -21.13
CA PRO A 277 -3.61 0.83 -19.96
C PRO A 277 -4.38 1.00 -18.66
N GLU A 278 -5.17 2.05 -18.53
CA GLU A 278 -6.04 2.32 -17.37
C GLU A 278 -7.08 1.20 -17.19
N TRP A 279 -7.72 0.75 -18.27
CA TRP A 279 -8.66 -0.35 -18.21
C TRP A 279 -8.00 -1.65 -17.76
N LEU A 280 -6.82 -1.96 -18.31
CA LEU A 280 -6.04 -3.13 -17.89
C LEU A 280 -5.67 -3.02 -16.40
N LEU A 281 -5.22 -1.85 -15.94
CA LEU A 281 -4.88 -1.59 -14.55
C LEU A 281 -6.07 -1.86 -13.62
N LEU A 282 -7.25 -1.34 -13.96
CA LEU A 282 -8.48 -1.54 -13.20
C LEU A 282 -8.86 -3.02 -13.14
N THR A 283 -8.82 -3.71 -14.28
CA THR A 283 -9.20 -5.11 -14.38
C THR A 283 -8.28 -6.00 -13.56
N LEU A 284 -6.96 -5.85 -13.67
CA LEU A 284 -5.99 -6.65 -12.91
C LEU A 284 -6.05 -6.39 -11.39
N ARG A 285 -6.45 -5.18 -10.99
CA ARG A 285 -6.63 -4.81 -9.57
C ARG A 285 -8.00 -5.19 -9.02
N SER A 286 -8.96 -5.51 -9.85
CA SER A 286 -10.29 -5.97 -9.42
C SER A 286 -10.21 -7.30 -8.69
N GLY A 287 -11.27 -7.64 -7.93
CA GLY A 287 -11.35 -8.94 -7.25
C GLY A 287 -11.20 -10.11 -8.22
N GLN A 288 -11.80 -10.00 -9.43
CA GLN A 288 -11.72 -11.01 -10.48
C GLN A 288 -10.29 -11.10 -11.05
N GLY A 289 -9.66 -9.98 -11.41
CA GLY A 289 -8.28 -9.98 -11.91
C GLY A 289 -7.30 -10.55 -10.88
N ARG A 290 -7.48 -10.21 -9.60
CA ARG A 290 -6.69 -10.81 -8.51
C ARG A 290 -6.91 -12.31 -8.37
N ALA A 291 -8.13 -12.80 -8.55
CA ALA A 291 -8.43 -14.24 -8.55
C ALA A 291 -7.73 -14.97 -9.72
N GLU A 292 -7.78 -14.40 -10.92
CA GLU A 292 -7.07 -14.95 -12.10
C GLU A 292 -5.54 -15.00 -11.88
N ILE A 293 -4.95 -13.92 -11.36
CA ILE A 293 -3.51 -13.88 -11.04
C ILE A 293 -3.16 -14.95 -10.00
N ARG A 294 -3.93 -15.08 -8.92
CA ARG A 294 -3.70 -16.10 -7.89
C ARG A 294 -3.82 -17.52 -8.42
N ARG A 295 -4.80 -17.79 -9.29
CA ARG A 295 -5.00 -19.09 -9.95
C ARG A 295 -3.79 -19.49 -10.80
N LEU A 296 -3.18 -18.52 -11.47
CA LEU A 296 -2.07 -18.74 -12.42
C LEU A 296 -0.69 -18.63 -11.76
N ALA A 297 -0.59 -18.01 -10.58
CA ALA A 297 0.68 -17.89 -9.86
C ALA A 297 1.16 -19.24 -9.32
N THR A 298 2.47 -19.46 -9.38
CA THR A 298 3.15 -20.69 -8.92
C THR A 298 4.10 -20.39 -7.76
N GLY A 299 4.57 -21.43 -7.10
CA GLY A 299 5.49 -21.40 -5.97
C GLY A 299 4.91 -22.14 -4.78
N ASN A 300 5.76 -22.78 -3.99
CA ASN A 300 5.35 -23.62 -2.86
C ASN A 300 5.17 -22.80 -1.55
N GLN A 301 5.68 -21.57 -1.53
CA GLN A 301 5.61 -20.70 -0.35
C GLN A 301 4.73 -19.48 -0.65
N GLU A 302 3.85 -19.11 0.27
CA GLU A 302 3.02 -17.91 0.13
C GLU A 302 3.84 -16.61 0.14
N SER A 303 5.00 -16.64 0.78
CA SER A 303 5.94 -15.53 0.82
C SER A 303 6.69 -15.30 -0.49
N MET A 304 6.70 -16.29 -1.41
CA MET A 304 7.37 -16.18 -2.70
C MET A 304 6.58 -16.88 -3.80
N ARG A 305 5.67 -16.15 -4.40
CA ARG A 305 4.90 -16.55 -5.58
C ARG A 305 5.50 -15.91 -6.82
N ASN A 306 5.35 -16.62 -7.94
CA ASN A 306 5.82 -16.15 -9.23
C ASN A 306 4.78 -16.46 -10.32
N ILE A 307 4.69 -15.60 -11.33
CA ILE A 307 3.85 -15.84 -12.51
C ILE A 307 4.71 -15.68 -13.77
N GLY A 308 4.82 -16.76 -14.56
CA GLY A 308 5.55 -16.76 -15.82
C GLY A 308 4.82 -16.03 -16.93
N GLN A 309 5.55 -15.58 -17.96
CA GLN A 309 4.97 -14.81 -19.07
C GLN A 309 3.85 -15.58 -19.80
N ASP A 310 4.00 -16.90 -20.00
CA ASP A 310 2.96 -17.71 -20.64
C ASP A 310 1.68 -17.78 -19.81
N ARG A 311 1.80 -17.80 -18.50
CA ARG A 311 0.64 -17.77 -17.59
C ARG A 311 0.03 -16.37 -17.51
N ILE A 312 0.82 -15.31 -17.57
CA ILE A 312 0.32 -13.93 -17.66
C ILE A 312 -0.56 -13.79 -18.91
N ARG A 313 -0.14 -14.34 -20.05
CA ARG A 313 -0.90 -14.32 -21.30
C ARG A 313 -2.26 -15.06 -21.21
N GLN A 314 -2.43 -15.96 -20.27
CA GLN A 314 -3.66 -16.72 -20.01
C GLN A 314 -4.63 -15.98 -19.08
N ILE A 315 -4.27 -14.86 -18.47
CA ILE A 315 -5.18 -14.07 -17.64
C ILE A 315 -6.36 -13.62 -18.50
N ARG A 316 -7.58 -13.90 -18.02
CA ARG A 316 -8.82 -13.54 -18.70
C ARG A 316 -9.33 -12.20 -18.18
N LEU A 317 -9.79 -11.37 -19.09
CA LEU A 317 -10.31 -10.04 -18.77
C LEU A 317 -11.57 -9.74 -19.60
N PRO A 318 -12.50 -8.96 -19.05
CA PRO A 318 -13.63 -8.45 -19.82
C PRO A 318 -13.14 -7.32 -20.73
N LEU A 319 -13.54 -7.33 -21.99
CA LEU A 319 -13.16 -6.34 -22.99
C LEU A 319 -14.39 -5.56 -23.44
N PRO A 320 -14.64 -4.35 -22.91
CA PRO A 320 -15.66 -3.45 -23.40
C PRO A 320 -15.23 -2.73 -24.66
N PRO A 321 -16.16 -2.05 -25.37
CA PRO A 321 -15.85 -1.09 -26.42
C PRO A 321 -14.84 -0.04 -25.94
N ILE A 322 -13.96 0.41 -26.84
CA ILE A 322 -12.85 1.33 -26.46
C ILE A 322 -13.37 2.65 -25.83
N ALA A 323 -14.48 3.17 -26.33
CA ALA A 323 -15.10 4.37 -25.78
C ALA A 323 -15.62 4.16 -24.37
N GLU A 324 -16.12 2.95 -24.07
CA GLU A 324 -16.59 2.59 -22.75
C GLU A 324 -15.43 2.39 -21.77
N GLN A 325 -14.30 1.80 -22.21
CA GLN A 325 -13.07 1.72 -21.40
C GLN A 325 -12.64 3.09 -20.88
N ALA A 326 -12.64 4.10 -21.75
CA ALA A 326 -12.28 5.47 -21.39
C ALA A 326 -13.25 6.09 -20.37
N ARG A 327 -14.58 5.93 -20.58
CA ARG A 327 -15.59 6.44 -19.63
C ARG A 327 -15.52 5.77 -18.28
N ILE A 328 -15.36 4.44 -18.24
CA ILE A 328 -15.23 3.70 -16.99
C ILE A 328 -13.98 4.15 -16.25
N SER A 329 -12.84 4.26 -16.94
CA SER A 329 -11.57 4.67 -16.33
C SER A 329 -11.68 6.08 -15.73
N ALA A 330 -12.25 7.02 -16.46
CA ALA A 330 -12.46 8.40 -15.98
C ALA A 330 -13.36 8.45 -14.73
N GLU A 331 -14.46 7.68 -14.71
CA GLU A 331 -15.35 7.63 -13.55
C GLU A 331 -14.72 6.93 -12.34
N VAL A 332 -13.92 5.88 -12.56
CA VAL A 332 -13.16 5.24 -11.49
C VAL A 332 -12.13 6.22 -10.91
N ASP A 333 -11.35 6.89 -11.76
CA ASP A 333 -10.35 7.86 -11.31
C ASP A 333 -11.02 8.98 -10.50
N ARG A 334 -12.16 9.52 -10.97
CA ARG A 334 -12.94 10.52 -10.24
C ARG A 334 -13.37 10.05 -8.86
N ARG A 335 -13.88 8.81 -8.73
CA ARG A 335 -14.32 8.27 -7.44
C ARG A 335 -13.16 7.92 -6.52
N LEU A 336 -12.08 7.36 -7.07
CA LEU A 336 -10.92 6.96 -6.27
C LEU A 336 -10.10 8.16 -5.80
N SER A 337 -10.04 9.26 -6.55
CA SER A 337 -9.40 10.50 -6.09
C SER A 337 -10.09 11.06 -4.83
N VAL A 338 -11.42 11.03 -4.78
CA VAL A 338 -12.16 11.42 -3.57
C VAL A 338 -11.84 10.49 -2.40
N VAL A 339 -11.73 9.18 -2.66
CA VAL A 339 -11.35 8.21 -1.62
C VAL A 339 -9.95 8.50 -1.08
N GLU A 340 -8.99 8.79 -1.95
CA GLU A 340 -7.59 9.11 -1.57
C GLU A 340 -7.51 10.39 -0.72
N GLU A 341 -8.26 11.43 -1.06
CA GLU A 341 -8.34 12.65 -0.27
C GLU A 341 -8.92 12.39 1.13
N LEU A 342 -10.00 11.58 1.21
CA LEU A 342 -10.59 11.18 2.49
C LEU A 342 -9.62 10.32 3.32
N GLU A 343 -8.89 9.39 2.71
CA GLU A 343 -7.89 8.57 3.40
C GLU A 343 -6.74 9.44 3.97
N SER A 344 -6.26 10.43 3.20
CA SER A 344 -5.27 11.41 3.65
C SER A 344 -5.78 12.24 4.84
N THR A 345 -7.03 12.71 4.74
CA THR A 345 -7.69 13.46 5.82
C THR A 345 -7.84 12.61 7.09
N ILE A 346 -8.22 11.34 6.96
CA ILE A 346 -8.31 10.40 8.09
C ILE A 346 -6.96 10.21 8.74
N HIS A 347 -5.90 9.99 7.94
CA HIS A 347 -4.54 9.83 8.45
C HIS A 347 -4.09 11.04 9.27
N THR A 348 -4.30 12.24 8.73
CA THR A 348 -3.99 13.51 9.41
C THR A 348 -4.74 13.67 10.73
N ASN A 349 -6.05 13.33 10.74
CA ASN A 349 -6.87 13.43 11.96
C ASN A 349 -6.47 12.36 13.00
N LEU A 350 -6.12 11.15 12.61
CA LEU A 350 -5.60 10.13 13.55
C LEU A 350 -4.30 10.61 14.21
N ALA A 351 -3.37 11.18 13.45
CA ALA A 351 -2.15 11.78 13.98
C ALA A 351 -2.45 12.98 14.90
N ARG A 352 -3.47 13.78 14.57
CA ARG A 352 -3.94 14.88 15.43
C ARG A 352 -4.52 14.37 16.75
N CYS A 353 -5.32 13.31 16.73
CA CYS A 353 -5.88 12.69 17.94
C CYS A 353 -4.75 12.19 18.86
N ALA A 354 -3.70 11.57 18.32
CA ALA A 354 -2.54 11.12 19.09
C ALA A 354 -1.83 12.31 19.76
N ARG A 355 -1.61 13.41 19.02
CA ARG A 355 -1.01 14.65 19.59
C ARG A 355 -1.89 15.31 20.66
N LEU A 356 -3.19 15.31 20.45
CA LEU A 356 -4.14 15.85 21.44
C LEU A 356 -4.10 15.05 22.75
N ARG A 357 -4.01 13.71 22.68
CA ARG A 357 -3.86 12.86 23.87
C ARG A 357 -2.63 13.26 24.69
N GLN A 358 -1.49 13.47 24.02
CA GLN A 358 -0.26 13.91 24.69
C GLN A 358 -0.38 15.34 25.26
N SER A 359 -1.04 16.24 24.54
CA SER A 359 -1.28 17.60 25.01
C SER A 359 -2.19 17.65 26.25
N ILE A 360 -3.22 16.80 26.32
CA ILE A 360 -4.11 16.68 27.49
C ILE A 360 -3.29 16.23 28.71
N LEU A 361 -2.47 15.21 28.57
CA LEU A 361 -1.60 14.73 29.66
C LEU A 361 -0.62 15.82 30.10
N LYS A 362 0.02 16.52 29.15
CA LYS A 362 0.94 17.61 29.45
C LYS A 362 0.25 18.71 30.27
N ARG A 363 -0.93 19.18 29.83
CA ARG A 363 -1.71 20.20 30.54
C ARG A 363 -2.15 19.74 31.91
N ALA A 364 -2.53 18.46 32.06
CA ALA A 364 -2.91 17.89 33.32
C ALA A 364 -1.78 17.98 34.36
N PHE A 365 -0.56 17.65 33.96
CA PHE A 365 0.58 17.61 34.88
C PHE A 365 1.35 18.94 35.00
N GLU A 366 0.95 19.93 34.20
CA GLU A 366 1.32 21.36 34.40
C GLU A 366 0.32 22.12 35.28
N GLY A 367 -0.74 21.42 35.80
CA GLY A 367 -1.79 22.07 36.58
C GLY A 367 -2.71 22.99 35.77
N LYS A 368 -2.82 22.76 34.45
CA LYS A 368 -3.58 23.62 33.51
C LYS A 368 -4.82 22.95 32.94
N LEU A 369 -5.15 21.73 33.37
CA LEU A 369 -6.28 20.98 32.81
C LEU A 369 -7.59 21.30 33.53
N VAL A 370 -7.54 21.44 34.86
CA VAL A 370 -8.69 21.78 35.71
C VAL A 370 -8.35 23.02 36.54
N PRO A 371 -9.37 23.79 36.97
CA PRO A 371 -9.15 24.89 37.91
C PRO A 371 -8.63 24.39 39.26
N GLN A 372 -7.70 25.11 39.85
CA GLN A 372 -7.24 24.87 41.21
C GLN A 372 -8.28 25.46 42.18
N ASP A 373 -8.58 24.71 43.26
CA ASP A 373 -9.47 25.16 44.30
C ASP A 373 -8.65 25.52 45.57
N PRO A 374 -8.68 26.78 46.03
CA PRO A 374 -7.95 27.20 47.22
C PRO A 374 -8.45 26.52 48.53
N ASN A 375 -9.63 25.91 48.51
CA ASN A 375 -10.19 25.16 49.64
C ASN A 375 -9.73 23.69 49.68
N ASP A 376 -9.03 23.22 48.67
CA ASP A 376 -8.45 21.89 48.70
C ASP A 376 -7.39 21.77 49.80
N GLU A 377 -7.36 20.57 50.47
CA GLU A 377 -6.33 20.27 51.44
C GLU A 377 -4.91 20.38 50.79
N PRO A 378 -3.98 21.16 51.30
CA PRO A 378 -2.68 21.33 50.66
C PRO A 378 -1.93 19.99 50.45
N ALA A 379 -1.24 19.85 49.31
CA ALA A 379 -0.47 18.65 48.97
C ALA A 379 0.63 18.34 50.02
N SER A 380 1.12 19.33 50.73
CA SER A 380 2.08 19.16 51.84
C SER A 380 1.52 18.29 52.97
N VAL A 381 0.24 18.45 53.30
CA VAL A 381 -0.46 17.63 54.32
C VAL A 381 -0.60 16.20 53.87
N LEU A 382 -0.98 15.98 52.60
CA LEU A 382 -1.02 14.65 51.98
C LEU A 382 0.37 14.00 52.02
N LEU A 383 1.44 14.73 51.69
CA LEU A 383 2.78 14.21 51.67
C LEU A 383 3.28 13.82 53.11
N ALA A 384 2.96 14.65 54.11
CA ALA A 384 3.26 14.35 55.50
C ALA A 384 2.57 13.06 55.97
N ARG A 385 1.29 12.86 55.56
CA ARG A 385 0.51 11.66 55.86
C ARG A 385 1.14 10.41 55.24
N LEU A 386 1.52 10.48 53.97
CA LEU A 386 2.18 9.38 53.26
C LEU A 386 3.55 9.01 53.87
N ARG A 387 4.32 10.02 54.33
CA ARG A 387 5.58 9.77 55.06
C ARG A 387 5.35 9.06 56.36
N LYS A 388 4.38 9.48 57.13
CA LYS A 388 4.02 8.86 58.42
C LYS A 388 3.56 7.40 58.21
N GLU A 389 2.68 7.12 57.24
CA GLU A 389 2.25 5.77 56.92
C GLU A 389 3.38 4.84 56.47
N ARG A 390 4.37 5.40 55.73
CA ARG A 390 5.57 4.66 55.35
C ARG A 390 6.48 4.34 56.53
N ASP A 391 6.63 5.26 57.46
CA ASP A 391 7.46 5.08 58.62
C ASP A 391 6.83 4.09 59.63
N GLU A 392 5.48 4.08 59.72
CA GLU A 392 4.73 3.17 60.55
C GLU A 392 4.62 1.75 59.95
N ASN A 393 4.68 1.60 58.59
CA ASN A 393 4.68 0.34 57.87
C ASN A 393 5.91 0.25 56.96
N PRO A 394 7.12 0.06 57.50
CA PRO A 394 8.30 -0.20 56.70
C PRO A 394 8.10 -1.48 55.92
N GLY A 395 7.86 -1.38 54.62
CA GLY A 395 7.55 -2.48 53.71
C GLY A 395 8.44 -3.68 53.99
N ARG A 396 7.84 -4.86 54.23
CA ARG A 396 8.52 -6.14 54.44
C ARG A 396 9.62 -6.30 53.40
N PRO A 397 10.92 -6.44 53.78
CA PRO A 397 11.99 -6.65 52.82
C PRO A 397 11.67 -7.92 52.01
N ALA A 398 11.65 -7.83 50.71
CA ALA A 398 11.44 -8.98 49.84
C ALA A 398 12.39 -10.11 50.26
N LYS A 399 11.86 -11.26 50.75
CA LYS A 399 12.66 -12.44 51.08
C LYS A 399 13.55 -12.76 49.87
N ARG A 400 14.85 -12.53 50.00
CA ARG A 400 15.84 -13.05 49.06
C ARG A 400 15.71 -14.56 49.06
N LYS A 401 15.23 -15.18 48.00
CA LYS A 401 15.37 -16.62 47.78
C LYS A 401 16.87 -16.92 47.80
N PRO A 402 17.30 -17.92 48.62
CA PRO A 402 18.69 -18.35 48.63
C PRO A 402 19.07 -18.83 47.22
N ARG A 403 20.19 -18.33 46.71
CA ARG A 403 20.84 -18.92 45.53
C ARG A 403 21.09 -20.39 45.84
N ARG A 404 20.51 -21.32 45.12
CA ARG A 404 20.96 -22.70 45.07
C ARG A 404 22.39 -22.67 44.57
N ALA A 405 23.31 -23.06 45.42
CA ALA A 405 24.68 -23.41 45.06
C ALA A 405 24.64 -24.81 44.43
N GLY A 406 25.31 -24.96 43.31
CA GLY A 406 25.79 -26.25 42.77
C GLY A 406 24.73 -27.11 42.10
N ASP A 407 24.78 -27.33 40.82
CA ASP A 407 25.54 -28.40 40.13
C ASP A 407 25.61 -28.09 38.65
#